data_66aa5f9c86d962ffbe834c140082b595
#
_entry.id   66aa5f9c86d962ffbe834c140082b595
#
_cell.length_a   1.000
_cell.length_b   1.000
_cell.length_c   1.000
_cell.angle_alpha   90.00
_cell.angle_beta   90.00
_cell.angle_gamma   90.00
#
_symmetry.space_group_name_H-M   'P 1'
#
loop_
_entity.id
_entity.type
_entity.pdbx_description
1 polymer ?
#
loop_
_entity_poly.entity_id
_entity_poly.type
_entity_poly.pdbx_seq_one_letter_code
_entity_poly.pdbx_strand_id
1 'polypeptide(L)'
;MAFMGDFMSPAPFWHNGPSPGAFYNFPANPSSFGSVNHSVQEFKAHSAAPITTTTTVIGVKFDKGCVIAADTLGSYGSLARFRDCSRVLKVNDLILLGSGGDYADYQYLKDIIEQKIIDEQCVGDGLQLKPRSLYCWLTRVLYNKRSKMDPLWNNYIVAGIQDGEPFLGAVDKLGTAYEDAAIATGLGAYMATPLIRDAIDNGPLNEESAKALVRKCMEVLYYRDARAFARYQLGVVTASKVVVEEPTEIKHDWSLAHMVHMK
;
A
#
# COMPACT_ATOMS: atom_id res chain seq x y z
N MET A 1 -9.31 -41.30 7.78
CA MET A 1 -9.63 -39.91 8.22
C MET A 1 -8.38 -39.08 8.54
N ALA A 2 -7.28 -39.30 7.85
CA ALA A 2 -6.00 -38.62 8.12
C ALA A 2 -5.58 -37.67 6.98
N PHE A 3 -6.42 -37.46 5.98
CA PHE A 3 -6.06 -36.67 4.78
C PHE A 3 -6.61 -35.23 4.75
N MET A 4 -7.33 -34.78 5.77
CA MET A 4 -7.94 -33.46 5.76
C MET A 4 -7.14 -32.40 6.57
N GLY A 5 -6.11 -32.82 7.29
CA GLY A 5 -5.25 -31.91 8.08
C GLY A 5 -4.13 -31.25 7.27
N ASP A 6 -3.68 -31.91 6.21
CA ASP A 6 -2.48 -31.49 5.48
C ASP A 6 -2.73 -30.41 4.39
N PHE A 7 -4.01 -30.15 4.08
CA PHE A 7 -4.36 -29.12 3.09
C PHE A 7 -4.41 -27.69 3.62
N MET A 8 -4.30 -27.48 4.93
CA MET A 8 -4.40 -26.14 5.53
C MET A 8 -3.08 -25.57 6.06
N SER A 9 -2.02 -26.35 6.09
CA SER A 9 -0.68 -25.81 6.26
C SER A 9 -0.03 -25.68 4.88
N PRO A 10 0.73 -24.61 4.59
CA PRO A 10 1.58 -24.59 3.41
C PRO A 10 2.59 -25.73 3.57
N ALA A 11 2.23 -26.88 3.02
CA ALA A 11 3.08 -28.06 3.08
C ALA A 11 4.40 -27.72 2.38
N PRO A 12 5.53 -28.00 3.01
CA PRO A 12 6.80 -27.89 2.32
C PRO A 12 6.76 -28.81 1.10
N PHE A 13 7.45 -28.42 0.05
CA PHE A 13 7.48 -29.12 -1.25
C PHE A 13 7.87 -30.61 -1.13
N TRP A 14 8.37 -31.02 0.02
CA TRP A 14 8.69 -32.41 0.37
C TRP A 14 8.09 -32.80 1.72
N HIS A 15 7.54 -34.00 1.82
CA HIS A 15 6.83 -34.49 3.01
C HIS A 15 7.68 -34.57 4.28
N ASN A 16 9.01 -34.52 4.18
CA ASN A 16 9.95 -34.61 5.30
C ASN A 16 10.72 -33.30 5.54
N GLY A 17 10.27 -32.19 4.93
CA GLY A 17 10.87 -30.88 5.16
C GLY A 17 10.38 -30.24 6.46
N PRO A 18 11.15 -29.26 7.01
CA PRO A 18 10.72 -28.54 8.19
C PRO A 18 9.44 -27.76 7.89
N SER A 19 8.53 -27.71 8.87
CA SER A 19 7.35 -26.84 8.75
C SER A 19 7.78 -25.38 8.59
N PRO A 20 7.03 -24.58 7.83
CA PRO A 20 7.32 -23.17 7.66
C PRO A 20 7.55 -22.47 9.01
N GLY A 21 8.71 -21.85 9.21
CA GLY A 21 9.11 -21.19 10.44
C GLY A 21 9.80 -22.08 11.48
N ALA A 22 9.98 -23.36 11.22
CA ALA A 22 10.79 -24.25 12.07
C ALA A 22 12.26 -24.21 11.65
N PHE A 23 13.17 -24.10 12.60
CA PHE A 23 14.59 -24.36 12.35
C PHE A 23 14.77 -25.83 11.94
N TYR A 24 15.74 -26.10 11.07
CA TYR A 24 16.11 -27.44 10.65
C TYR A 24 16.40 -28.34 11.86
N ASN A 25 15.41 -29.05 12.30
CA ASN A 25 15.62 -30.19 13.17
C ASN A 25 15.76 -31.42 12.28
N PHE A 26 16.97 -31.89 12.08
CA PHE A 26 17.18 -33.19 11.47
C PHE A 26 16.37 -34.23 12.25
N PRO A 27 15.60 -35.12 11.58
CA PRO A 27 14.88 -36.15 12.28
C PRO A 27 15.86 -37.11 12.95
N ALA A 28 16.17 -36.82 14.19
CA ALA A 28 16.78 -37.79 15.06
C ALA A 28 15.65 -38.73 15.45
N ASN A 29 15.69 -39.94 14.96
CA ASN A 29 14.80 -41.07 15.29
C ASN A 29 13.30 -40.78 15.49
N PRO A 30 12.41 -41.37 14.66
CA PRO A 30 10.96 -41.17 14.80
C PRO A 30 10.36 -41.59 16.14
N SER A 31 11.07 -42.36 16.96
CA SER A 31 10.62 -42.79 18.28
C SER A 31 10.87 -41.78 19.41
N SER A 32 11.54 -40.66 19.15
CA SER A 32 11.79 -39.66 20.16
C SER A 32 10.83 -38.47 20.12
N PHE A 33 9.84 -38.48 19.26
CA PHE A 33 8.75 -37.52 19.28
C PHE A 33 7.76 -37.86 20.40
N GLY A 34 8.26 -37.87 21.64
CA GLY A 34 7.40 -37.59 22.79
C GLY A 34 6.73 -36.26 22.56
N SER A 35 5.45 -36.18 22.83
CA SER A 35 4.61 -34.98 22.73
C SER A 35 5.29 -33.78 23.43
N VAL A 36 6.22 -33.15 22.75
CA VAL A 36 6.67 -31.81 23.13
C VAL A 36 5.50 -30.92 22.67
N ASN A 37 4.65 -30.53 23.63
CA ASN A 37 3.80 -29.36 23.49
C ASN A 37 4.76 -28.18 23.31
N HIS A 38 5.33 -28.05 22.14
CA HIS A 38 5.79 -26.77 21.69
C HIS A 38 4.51 -25.93 21.54
N SER A 39 4.19 -25.15 22.54
CA SER A 39 3.59 -23.89 22.29
C SER A 39 4.55 -23.23 21.29
N VAL A 40 4.25 -23.36 20.01
CA VAL A 40 4.93 -22.64 18.95
C VAL A 40 4.64 -21.19 19.32
N GLN A 41 5.57 -20.58 20.06
CA GLN A 41 5.60 -19.13 20.18
C GLN A 41 5.73 -18.68 18.73
N GLU A 42 4.61 -18.26 18.11
CA GLU A 42 4.62 -17.61 16.81
C GLU A 42 5.61 -16.45 16.97
N PHE A 43 6.82 -16.62 16.49
CA PHE A 43 7.77 -15.53 16.41
C PHE A 43 7.11 -14.44 15.58
N LYS A 44 6.94 -13.26 16.16
CA LYS A 44 6.42 -12.12 15.39
C LYS A 44 7.37 -11.88 14.24
N ALA A 45 6.88 -12.03 13.04
CA ALA A 45 7.67 -11.91 11.81
C ALA A 45 8.18 -10.47 11.59
N HIS A 46 7.65 -9.47 12.32
CA HIS A 46 8.04 -8.06 12.19
C HIS A 46 7.94 -7.33 13.54
N SER A 47 8.55 -6.16 13.62
CA SER A 47 8.45 -5.28 14.78
C SER A 47 7.01 -4.78 14.98
N ALA A 48 6.56 -4.73 16.23
CA ALA A 48 5.26 -4.16 16.58
C ALA A 48 5.20 -2.63 16.45
N ALA A 49 6.34 -1.96 16.22
CA ALA A 49 6.42 -0.51 16.07
C ALA A 49 7.01 -0.16 14.69
N PRO A 50 6.40 0.80 13.96
CA PRO A 50 6.94 1.25 12.69
C PRO A 50 8.28 1.96 12.90
N ILE A 51 9.26 1.63 12.07
CA ILE A 51 10.61 2.20 12.16
C ILE A 51 10.87 3.18 11.01
N THR A 52 10.67 2.74 9.79
CA THR A 52 10.81 3.58 8.60
C THR A 52 9.43 4.00 8.11
N THR A 53 9.03 5.19 8.51
CA THR A 53 7.67 5.68 8.23
C THR A 53 7.63 6.54 6.97
N THR A 54 6.57 6.34 6.22
CA THR A 54 6.21 7.14 5.05
C THR A 54 4.93 7.92 5.34
N THR A 55 4.72 9.05 4.66
CA THR A 55 3.60 9.94 4.93
C THR A 55 2.43 9.74 3.95
N THR A 56 1.81 10.80 3.55
CA THR A 56 0.58 10.86 2.78
C THR A 56 0.65 10.13 1.45
N VAL A 57 -0.45 9.50 1.08
CA VAL A 57 -0.79 9.09 -0.28
C VAL A 57 -2.11 9.77 -0.65
N ILE A 58 -2.22 10.26 -1.87
CA ILE A 58 -3.42 10.90 -2.41
C ILE A 58 -3.95 10.06 -3.56
N GLY A 59 -5.26 9.86 -3.62
CA GLY A 59 -5.98 9.27 -4.74
C GLY A 59 -7.17 10.13 -5.15
N VAL A 60 -7.36 10.30 -6.45
CA VAL A 60 -8.46 11.09 -7.03
C VAL A 60 -9.06 10.34 -8.20
N LYS A 61 -10.40 10.24 -8.24
CA LYS A 61 -11.12 9.78 -9.42
C LYS A 61 -11.31 10.95 -10.40
N PHE A 62 -11.22 10.66 -11.68
CA PHE A 62 -11.64 11.53 -12.77
C PHE A 62 -12.50 10.74 -13.78
N ASP A 63 -13.06 11.38 -14.81
CA ASP A 63 -14.04 10.81 -15.71
C ASP A 63 -13.71 9.43 -16.28
N LYS A 64 -12.43 9.18 -16.57
CA LYS A 64 -11.99 7.95 -17.27
C LYS A 64 -10.97 7.12 -16.47
N GLY A 65 -10.73 7.46 -15.21
CA GLY A 65 -9.74 6.75 -14.43
C GLY A 65 -9.46 7.35 -13.06
N CYS A 66 -8.30 7.00 -12.53
CA CYS A 66 -7.83 7.51 -11.25
C CYS A 66 -6.36 7.95 -11.33
N VAL A 67 -6.01 8.90 -10.48
CA VAL A 67 -4.63 9.34 -10.24
C VAL A 67 -4.27 9.03 -8.80
N ILE A 68 -3.08 8.48 -8.56
CA ILE A 68 -2.48 8.33 -7.23
C ILE A 68 -1.16 9.11 -7.21
N ALA A 69 -0.86 9.77 -6.08
CA ALA A 69 0.44 10.36 -5.86
C ALA A 69 0.93 10.12 -4.43
N ALA A 70 2.23 9.99 -4.29
CA ALA A 70 2.93 9.87 -3.02
C ALA A 70 4.34 10.44 -3.14
N ASP A 71 4.87 11.02 -2.05
CA ASP A 71 6.28 11.39 -2.03
C ASP A 71 7.20 10.17 -1.93
N THR A 72 8.50 10.38 -2.10
CA THR A 72 9.49 9.29 -2.12
C THR A 72 10.31 9.20 -0.84
N LEU A 73 9.85 9.79 0.27
CA LEU A 73 10.60 9.81 1.51
C LEU A 73 10.20 8.66 2.45
N GLY A 74 11.20 7.92 2.90
CA GLY A 74 11.15 7.07 4.08
C GLY A 74 11.89 7.73 5.25
N SER A 75 11.15 8.15 6.29
CA SER A 75 11.70 8.83 7.47
C SER A 75 12.05 7.83 8.56
N TYR A 76 13.22 7.99 9.16
CA TYR A 76 13.60 7.28 10.38
C TYR A 76 13.48 8.25 11.55
N GLY A 77 12.38 8.18 12.26
CA GLY A 77 12.03 9.20 13.25
C GLY A 77 11.93 10.58 12.59
N SER A 78 12.72 11.55 13.01
CA SER A 78 12.78 12.89 12.40
C SER A 78 13.83 13.02 11.29
N LEU A 79 14.61 11.98 11.03
CA LEU A 79 15.63 11.95 9.99
C LEU A 79 15.03 11.59 8.64
N ALA A 80 15.18 12.45 7.62
CA ALA A 80 14.86 12.18 6.22
C ALA A 80 15.92 11.25 5.60
N ARG A 81 15.86 9.96 5.92
CA ARG A 81 16.93 9.00 5.67
C ARG A 81 16.92 8.42 4.27
N PHE A 82 15.76 7.92 3.83
CA PHE A 82 15.62 7.24 2.55
C PHE A 82 14.81 8.12 1.60
N ARG A 83 15.47 8.70 0.60
CA ARG A 83 14.88 9.74 -0.26
C ARG A 83 14.36 9.23 -1.59
N ASP A 84 14.42 7.94 -1.83
CA ASP A 84 14.01 7.30 -3.07
C ASP A 84 13.21 6.01 -2.82
N CYS A 85 12.20 6.12 -1.96
CA CYS A 85 11.28 5.03 -1.64
C CYS A 85 10.06 5.13 -2.57
N SER A 86 9.98 4.28 -3.58
CA SER A 86 8.77 4.18 -4.40
C SER A 86 7.63 3.60 -3.57
N ARG A 87 6.48 4.30 -3.54
CA ARG A 87 5.27 3.92 -2.78
C ARG A 87 4.04 3.78 -3.65
N VAL A 88 4.20 4.05 -4.95
CA VAL A 88 3.17 3.83 -5.96
C VAL A 88 3.58 2.63 -6.79
N LEU A 89 2.81 1.57 -6.71
CA LEU A 89 3.06 0.29 -7.37
C LEU A 89 2.05 0.07 -8.50
N LYS A 90 2.54 -0.24 -9.68
CA LYS A 90 1.72 -0.85 -10.72
C LYS A 90 1.60 -2.35 -10.41
N VAL A 91 0.39 -2.78 -10.02
CA VAL A 91 0.11 -4.19 -9.69
C VAL A 91 -0.07 -5.01 -10.97
N ASN A 92 -0.95 -4.54 -11.86
CA ASN A 92 -1.17 -5.10 -13.19
C ASN A 92 -1.67 -3.99 -14.15
N ASP A 93 -2.21 -4.36 -15.31
CA ASP A 93 -2.71 -3.39 -16.29
C ASP A 93 -4.08 -2.77 -15.93
N LEU A 94 -4.62 -3.08 -14.77
CA LEU A 94 -5.89 -2.55 -14.27
C LEU A 94 -5.76 -1.84 -12.93
N ILE A 95 -4.65 -2.02 -12.20
CA ILE A 95 -4.55 -1.65 -10.79
C ILE A 95 -3.26 -0.88 -10.49
N LEU A 96 -3.43 0.24 -9.80
CA LEU A 96 -2.39 0.95 -9.05
C LEU A 96 -2.62 0.81 -7.55
N LEU A 97 -1.55 0.68 -6.79
CA LEU A 97 -1.55 0.63 -5.34
C LEU A 97 -0.64 1.72 -4.79
N GLY A 98 -1.18 2.57 -3.93
CA GLY A 98 -0.40 3.52 -3.15
C GLY A 98 -0.31 3.08 -1.69
N SER A 99 0.86 3.19 -1.08
CA SER A 99 1.09 2.78 0.32
C SER A 99 1.66 3.91 1.17
N GLY A 100 1.09 4.07 2.37
CA GLY A 100 1.62 4.90 3.45
C GLY A 100 1.84 4.08 4.72
N GLY A 101 2.64 4.56 5.65
CA GLY A 101 2.98 3.89 6.89
C GLY A 101 4.38 3.27 6.91
N ASP A 102 4.58 2.11 7.51
CA ASP A 102 5.90 1.48 7.58
C ASP A 102 6.32 0.90 6.24
N TYR A 103 7.54 1.25 5.81
CA TYR A 103 8.03 0.87 4.49
C TYR A 103 8.40 -0.62 4.42
N ALA A 104 8.85 -1.23 5.53
CA ALA A 104 9.19 -2.64 5.57
C ALA A 104 7.94 -3.53 5.43
N ASP A 105 6.87 -3.16 6.13
CA ASP A 105 5.58 -3.85 6.02
C ASP A 105 4.97 -3.71 4.62
N TYR A 106 5.18 -2.55 3.98
CA TYR A 106 4.80 -2.36 2.58
C TYR A 106 5.58 -3.30 1.64
N GLN A 107 6.91 -3.39 1.79
CA GLN A 107 7.74 -4.30 0.97
C GLN A 107 7.28 -5.75 1.13
N TYR A 108 7.01 -6.19 2.36
CA TYR A 108 6.48 -7.53 2.64
C TYR A 108 5.17 -7.81 1.91
N LEU A 109 4.19 -6.90 1.98
CA LEU A 109 2.92 -7.09 1.26
C LEU A 109 3.06 -6.94 -0.25
N LYS A 110 3.96 -6.07 -0.72
CA LYS A 110 4.29 -5.93 -2.13
C LYS A 110 4.75 -7.27 -2.72
N ASP A 111 5.71 -7.93 -2.07
CA ASP A 111 6.23 -9.23 -2.53
C ASP A 111 5.11 -10.29 -2.61
N ILE A 112 4.20 -10.31 -1.63
CA ILE A 112 3.05 -11.22 -1.64
C ILE A 112 2.08 -10.91 -2.80
N ILE A 113 1.84 -9.62 -3.07
CA ILE A 113 0.97 -9.20 -4.17
C ILE A 113 1.60 -9.57 -5.52
N GLU A 114 2.89 -9.31 -5.69
CA GLU A 114 3.64 -9.65 -6.91
C GLU A 114 3.61 -11.18 -7.13
N GLN A 115 3.82 -11.98 -6.10
CA GLN A 115 3.71 -13.43 -6.20
C GLN A 115 2.30 -13.88 -6.60
N LYS A 116 1.24 -13.27 -6.05
CA LYS A 116 -0.14 -13.58 -6.46
C LYS A 116 -0.41 -13.29 -7.94
N ILE A 117 0.16 -12.23 -8.48
CA ILE A 117 0.02 -11.90 -9.90
C ILE A 117 0.75 -12.94 -10.76
N ILE A 118 1.94 -13.38 -10.33
CA ILE A 118 2.68 -14.44 -11.01
C ILE A 118 1.89 -15.75 -10.99
N ASP A 119 1.36 -16.14 -9.83
CA ASP A 119 0.55 -17.34 -9.68
C ASP A 119 -0.68 -17.32 -10.61
N GLU A 120 -1.37 -16.19 -10.68
CA GLU A 120 -2.52 -15.98 -11.58
C GLU A 120 -2.12 -16.11 -13.06
N GLN A 121 -1.01 -15.50 -13.45
CA GLN A 121 -0.48 -15.62 -14.81
C GLN A 121 -0.09 -17.04 -15.17
N CYS A 122 0.43 -17.81 -14.20
CA CYS A 122 0.79 -19.23 -14.40
C CYS A 122 -0.42 -20.13 -14.64
N VAL A 123 -1.60 -19.79 -14.15
CA VAL A 123 -2.85 -20.53 -14.42
C VAL A 123 -3.25 -20.44 -15.89
N GLY A 124 -3.01 -19.30 -16.53
CA GLY A 124 -3.21 -19.11 -17.97
C GLY A 124 -4.67 -19.16 -18.44
N ASP A 125 -5.63 -18.89 -17.55
CA ASP A 125 -7.07 -18.91 -17.86
C ASP A 125 -7.58 -17.58 -18.45
N GLY A 126 -6.71 -16.58 -18.60
CA GLY A 126 -7.03 -15.24 -19.12
C GLY A 126 -7.76 -14.34 -18.12
N LEU A 127 -7.99 -14.79 -16.90
CA LEU A 127 -8.53 -13.96 -15.84
C LEU A 127 -7.43 -13.05 -15.28
N GLN A 128 -7.80 -11.86 -14.83
CA GLN A 128 -6.91 -10.91 -14.21
C GLN A 128 -7.49 -10.39 -12.90
N LEU A 129 -6.63 -10.20 -11.90
CA LEU A 129 -7.01 -9.61 -10.63
C LEU A 129 -7.66 -8.24 -10.85
N LYS A 130 -8.88 -8.08 -10.37
CA LYS A 130 -9.63 -6.84 -10.44
C LYS A 130 -9.36 -5.94 -9.23
N PRO A 131 -9.50 -4.60 -9.35
CA PRO A 131 -9.25 -3.66 -8.26
C PRO A 131 -10.02 -3.99 -6.98
N ARG A 132 -11.31 -4.31 -7.11
CA ARG A 132 -12.17 -4.66 -5.97
C ARG A 132 -11.74 -5.96 -5.29
N SER A 133 -11.21 -6.91 -6.03
CA SER A 133 -10.69 -8.17 -5.47
C SER A 133 -9.46 -7.92 -4.61
N LEU A 134 -8.51 -7.11 -5.09
CA LEU A 134 -7.34 -6.70 -4.32
C LEU A 134 -7.74 -5.91 -3.07
N TYR A 135 -8.66 -4.96 -3.20
CA TYR A 135 -9.20 -4.18 -2.10
C TYR A 135 -9.82 -5.06 -1.00
N CYS A 136 -10.69 -6.01 -1.36
CA CYS A 136 -11.29 -6.95 -0.42
C CYS A 136 -10.24 -7.88 0.22
N TRP A 137 -9.25 -8.32 -0.55
CA TRP A 137 -8.17 -9.15 -0.03
C TRP A 137 -7.31 -8.38 0.99
N LEU A 138 -6.91 -7.14 0.69
CA LEU A 138 -6.18 -6.28 1.61
C LEU A 138 -6.94 -6.06 2.92
N THR A 139 -8.24 -5.77 2.84
CA THR A 139 -9.10 -5.60 4.00
C THR A 139 -9.05 -6.82 4.93
N ARG A 140 -9.16 -8.03 4.36
CA ARG A 140 -9.13 -9.28 5.12
C ARG A 140 -7.75 -9.57 5.72
N VAL A 141 -6.69 -9.33 4.97
CA VAL A 141 -5.30 -9.54 5.44
C VAL A 141 -5.00 -8.61 6.60
N LEU A 142 -5.27 -7.30 6.46
CA LEU A 142 -5.00 -6.31 7.49
C LEU A 142 -5.84 -6.55 8.74
N TYR A 143 -7.14 -6.85 8.59
CA TYR A 143 -8.01 -7.21 9.70
C TYR A 143 -7.53 -8.48 10.44
N ASN A 144 -7.12 -9.52 9.71
CA ASN A 144 -6.61 -10.76 10.28
C ASN A 144 -5.32 -10.51 11.09
N LYS A 145 -4.39 -9.75 10.53
CA LYS A 145 -3.15 -9.36 11.21
C LYS A 145 -3.43 -8.54 12.47
N ARG A 146 -4.30 -7.55 12.38
CA ARG A 146 -4.73 -6.75 13.53
C ARG A 146 -5.37 -7.61 14.63
N SER A 147 -6.23 -8.56 14.26
CA SER A 147 -6.91 -9.43 15.21
C SER A 147 -5.98 -10.41 15.92
N LYS A 148 -4.84 -10.71 15.34
CA LYS A 148 -3.75 -11.51 15.96
C LYS A 148 -2.78 -10.67 16.78
N MET A 149 -3.08 -9.40 17.05
CA MET A 149 -2.18 -8.46 17.74
C MET A 149 -0.81 -8.29 17.05
N ASP A 150 -0.79 -8.44 15.73
CA ASP A 150 0.37 -8.34 14.87
C ASP A 150 0.08 -7.48 13.63
N PRO A 151 -0.37 -6.21 13.82
CA PRO A 151 -0.83 -5.37 12.74
C PRO A 151 0.31 -4.96 11.81
N LEU A 152 0.03 -4.92 10.51
CA LEU A 152 0.87 -4.24 9.53
C LEU A 152 0.55 -2.73 9.59
N TRP A 153 1.59 -1.92 9.75
CA TRP A 153 1.41 -0.46 9.96
C TRP A 153 1.30 0.30 8.64
N ASN A 154 0.34 -0.15 7.78
CA ASN A 154 0.14 0.47 6.48
C ASN A 154 -1.29 0.95 6.28
N ASN A 155 -1.40 2.01 5.48
CA ASN A 155 -2.64 2.43 4.85
C ASN A 155 -2.45 2.32 3.34
N TYR A 156 -3.40 1.70 2.66
CA TYR A 156 -3.36 1.48 1.21
C TYR A 156 -4.46 2.26 0.50
N ILE A 157 -4.12 2.79 -0.66
CA ILE A 157 -5.09 3.29 -1.64
C ILE A 157 -5.00 2.39 -2.87
N VAL A 158 -6.10 1.74 -3.20
CA VAL A 158 -6.25 0.93 -4.40
C VAL A 158 -7.00 1.76 -5.43
N ALA A 159 -6.38 2.01 -6.57
CA ALA A 159 -7.02 2.65 -7.72
C ALA A 159 -6.98 1.73 -8.92
N GLY A 160 -8.01 1.75 -9.73
CA GLY A 160 -8.07 0.90 -10.92
C GLY A 160 -9.31 1.11 -11.75
N ILE A 161 -9.46 0.25 -12.75
CA ILE A 161 -10.68 0.19 -13.58
C ILE A 161 -11.40 -1.12 -13.25
N GLN A 162 -12.62 -0.97 -12.75
CA GLN A 162 -13.50 -2.07 -12.39
C GLN A 162 -14.67 -2.11 -13.37
N ASP A 163 -14.69 -3.13 -14.25
CA ASP A 163 -15.75 -3.33 -15.24
C ASP A 163 -16.06 -2.08 -16.13
N GLY A 164 -14.99 -1.35 -16.48
CA GLY A 164 -15.07 -0.12 -17.28
C GLY A 164 -15.19 1.19 -16.49
N GLU A 165 -15.46 1.11 -15.18
CA GLU A 165 -15.65 2.27 -14.32
C GLU A 165 -14.43 2.50 -13.40
N PRO A 166 -14.11 3.77 -13.09
CA PRO A 166 -13.03 4.10 -12.15
C PRO A 166 -13.35 3.60 -10.75
N PHE A 167 -12.42 2.86 -10.17
CA PHE A 167 -12.46 2.38 -8.79
C PHE A 167 -11.39 3.04 -7.95
N LEU A 168 -11.76 3.57 -6.79
CA LEU A 168 -10.84 4.11 -5.80
C LEU A 168 -11.32 3.72 -4.41
N GLY A 169 -10.47 3.02 -3.66
CA GLY A 169 -10.77 2.59 -2.30
C GLY A 169 -9.57 2.69 -1.38
N ALA A 170 -9.80 2.96 -0.11
CA ALA A 170 -8.78 2.97 0.93
C ALA A 170 -8.98 1.82 1.90
N VAL A 171 -7.86 1.29 2.39
CA VAL A 171 -7.84 0.29 3.46
C VAL A 171 -6.81 0.71 4.50
N ASP A 172 -7.21 0.78 5.76
CA ASP A 172 -6.32 1.12 6.87
C ASP A 172 -5.72 -0.11 7.55
N LYS A 173 -4.78 0.12 8.46
CA LYS A 173 -4.09 -0.92 9.24
C LYS A 173 -5.02 -1.76 10.13
N LEU A 174 -6.24 -1.32 10.39
CA LEU A 174 -7.25 -2.03 11.17
C LEU A 174 -8.16 -2.91 10.29
N GLY A 175 -8.02 -2.79 8.96
CA GLY A 175 -8.92 -3.42 8.02
C GLY A 175 -10.20 -2.61 7.76
N THR A 176 -10.26 -1.32 8.20
CA THR A 176 -11.34 -0.44 7.80
C THR A 176 -11.18 -0.08 6.34
N ALA A 177 -12.24 -0.23 5.56
CA ALA A 177 -12.20 -0.04 4.13
C ALA A 177 -13.37 0.82 3.66
N TYR A 178 -13.10 1.77 2.77
CA TYR A 178 -14.14 2.63 2.17
C TYR A 178 -13.75 3.03 0.75
N GLU A 179 -14.76 3.35 -0.04
CA GLU A 179 -14.65 3.83 -1.41
C GLU A 179 -15.10 5.30 -1.47
N ASP A 180 -14.36 6.15 -2.18
CA ASP A 180 -14.73 7.55 -2.38
C ASP A 180 -14.09 8.06 -3.70
N ALA A 181 -14.52 9.22 -4.19
CA ALA A 181 -13.90 9.91 -5.31
C ALA A 181 -12.62 10.67 -4.91
N ALA A 182 -12.50 11.05 -3.65
CA ALA A 182 -11.38 11.78 -3.05
C ALA A 182 -10.85 11.04 -1.83
N ILE A 183 -9.67 10.47 -1.92
CA ILE A 183 -9.06 9.74 -0.81
C ILE A 183 -7.65 10.28 -0.56
N ALA A 184 -7.32 10.55 0.70
CA ALA A 184 -5.96 10.82 1.11
C ALA A 184 -5.68 10.18 2.47
N THR A 185 -4.45 9.70 2.68
CA THR A 185 -4.01 9.09 3.93
C THR A 185 -3.18 10.08 4.75
N GLY A 186 -2.97 9.77 6.04
CA GLY A 186 -2.13 10.58 6.92
C GLY A 186 -2.60 12.02 7.04
N LEU A 187 -1.66 12.98 7.01
CA LEU A 187 -1.96 14.41 7.10
C LEU A 187 -2.76 14.93 5.89
N GLY A 188 -2.61 14.27 4.74
CA GLY A 188 -3.39 14.58 3.54
C GLY A 188 -4.90 14.46 3.70
N ALA A 189 -5.37 13.59 4.59
CA ALA A 189 -6.79 13.46 4.90
C ALA A 189 -7.41 14.77 5.42
N TYR A 190 -6.61 15.59 6.09
CA TYR A 190 -7.05 16.88 6.63
C TYR A 190 -6.79 18.06 5.71
N MET A 191 -5.74 18.01 4.89
CA MET A 191 -5.31 19.15 4.08
C MET A 191 -5.62 18.99 2.59
N ALA A 192 -5.43 17.79 2.04
CA ALA A 192 -5.67 17.53 0.62
C ALA A 192 -7.13 17.19 0.32
N THR A 193 -7.79 16.41 1.17
CA THR A 193 -9.17 15.97 0.92
C THR A 193 -10.16 17.13 0.75
N PRO A 194 -10.14 18.22 1.56
CA PRO A 194 -11.02 19.35 1.34
C PRO A 194 -10.80 20.02 -0.02
N LEU A 195 -9.53 20.19 -0.45
CA LEU A 195 -9.19 20.79 -1.74
C LEU A 195 -9.67 19.92 -2.92
N ILE A 196 -9.56 18.59 -2.77
CA ILE A 196 -10.00 17.67 -3.80
C ILE A 196 -11.52 17.67 -3.91
N ARG A 197 -12.23 17.66 -2.78
CA ARG A 197 -13.69 17.69 -2.74
C ARG A 197 -14.23 18.98 -3.33
N ASP A 198 -13.68 20.13 -2.95
CA ASP A 198 -14.05 21.41 -3.55
C ASP A 198 -13.87 21.41 -5.07
N ALA A 199 -12.78 20.85 -5.57
CA ALA A 199 -12.55 20.75 -7.01
C ALA A 199 -13.55 19.80 -7.72
N ILE A 200 -13.93 18.68 -7.08
CA ILE A 200 -14.93 17.75 -7.62
C ILE A 200 -16.33 18.40 -7.63
N ASP A 201 -16.70 19.13 -6.59
CA ASP A 201 -17.97 19.83 -6.48
C ASP A 201 -18.11 20.94 -7.51
N ASN A 202 -17.00 21.55 -7.94
CA ASN A 202 -16.96 22.57 -9.00
C ASN A 202 -17.09 22.01 -10.43
N GLY A 203 -17.05 20.68 -10.61
CA GLY A 203 -17.29 20.03 -11.90
C GLY A 203 -16.45 18.78 -12.15
N PRO A 204 -16.73 18.07 -13.25
CA PRO A 204 -16.03 16.83 -13.57
C PRO A 204 -14.55 17.10 -13.89
N LEU A 205 -13.70 16.22 -13.39
CA LEU A 205 -12.25 16.29 -13.61
C LEU A 205 -11.87 15.44 -14.84
N ASN A 206 -11.04 15.99 -15.71
CA ASN A 206 -10.32 15.23 -16.73
C ASN A 206 -8.92 14.80 -16.21
N GLU A 207 -8.18 13.99 -16.98
CA GLU A 207 -6.84 13.50 -16.58
C GLU A 207 -5.90 14.65 -16.22
N GLU A 208 -5.83 15.70 -17.05
CA GLU A 208 -4.90 16.81 -16.83
C GLU A 208 -5.29 17.68 -15.63
N SER A 209 -6.57 17.96 -15.44
CA SER A 209 -7.06 18.70 -14.28
C SER A 209 -6.88 17.93 -12.98
N ALA A 210 -7.08 16.61 -13.00
CA ALA A 210 -6.83 15.74 -11.86
C ALA A 210 -5.33 15.70 -11.49
N LYS A 211 -4.44 15.59 -12.48
CA LYS A 211 -2.98 15.67 -12.25
C LYS A 211 -2.57 17.01 -11.69
N ALA A 212 -3.09 18.11 -12.24
CA ALA A 212 -2.81 19.46 -11.76
C ALA A 212 -3.28 19.66 -10.31
N LEU A 213 -4.48 19.17 -9.98
CA LEU A 213 -5.04 19.20 -8.63
C LEU A 213 -4.18 18.41 -7.64
N VAL A 214 -3.78 17.20 -8.01
CA VAL A 214 -2.92 16.34 -7.17
C VAL A 214 -1.55 17.01 -6.96
N ARG A 215 -0.95 17.61 -7.98
CA ARG A 215 0.30 18.37 -7.84
C ARG A 215 0.15 19.54 -6.85
N LYS A 216 -0.94 20.30 -6.94
CA LYS A 216 -1.25 21.38 -5.98
C LYS A 216 -1.42 20.83 -4.55
N CYS A 217 -2.09 19.69 -4.39
CA CYS A 217 -2.21 19.05 -3.07
C CYS A 217 -0.85 18.61 -2.50
N MET A 218 0.02 18.04 -3.35
CA MET A 218 1.37 17.64 -2.96
C MET A 218 2.21 18.87 -2.57
N GLU A 219 2.07 20.00 -3.25
CA GLU A 219 2.71 21.27 -2.89
C GLU A 219 2.26 21.77 -1.52
N VAL A 220 0.95 21.77 -1.24
CA VAL A 220 0.40 22.15 0.07
C VAL A 220 0.95 21.25 1.17
N LEU A 221 1.00 19.93 0.93
CA LEU A 221 1.55 18.98 1.89
C LEU A 221 3.05 19.21 2.12
N TYR A 222 3.80 19.52 1.08
CA TYR A 222 5.22 19.83 1.22
C TYR A 222 5.47 21.04 2.14
N TYR A 223 4.61 22.05 2.11
CA TYR A 223 4.71 23.19 3.01
C TYR A 223 4.22 22.93 4.43
N ARG A 224 3.29 22.01 4.63
CA ARG A 224 2.57 21.83 5.90
C ARG A 224 2.89 20.55 6.65
N ASP A 225 3.32 19.51 5.98
CA ASP A 225 3.71 18.25 6.61
C ASP A 225 5.22 18.23 6.84
N ALA A 226 5.64 18.19 8.10
CA ALA A 226 7.06 18.14 8.47
C ALA A 226 7.78 16.87 7.98
N ARG A 227 7.05 15.86 7.54
CA ARG A 227 7.56 14.60 7.00
C ARG A 227 7.40 14.47 5.49
N ALA A 228 6.85 15.50 4.81
CA ALA A 228 6.75 15.53 3.37
C ALA A 228 8.11 15.80 2.71
N PHE A 229 8.22 15.38 1.47
CA PHE A 229 9.41 15.57 0.66
C PHE A 229 9.07 16.22 -0.68
N ALA A 230 10.00 16.99 -1.23
CA ALA A 230 9.77 17.70 -2.49
C ALA A 230 9.65 16.77 -3.70
N ARG A 231 10.28 15.59 -3.65
CA ARG A 231 10.24 14.62 -4.74
C ARG A 231 9.06 13.67 -4.53
N TYR A 232 8.22 13.53 -5.54
CA TYR A 232 7.03 12.69 -5.50
C TYR A 232 6.86 11.90 -6.80
N GLN A 233 6.11 10.81 -6.72
CA GLN A 233 5.77 9.94 -7.82
C GLN A 233 4.27 9.96 -8.05
N LEU A 234 3.87 9.98 -9.33
CA LEU A 234 2.49 10.02 -9.75
C LEU A 234 2.18 8.79 -10.59
N GLY A 235 1.06 8.14 -10.30
CA GLY A 235 0.53 7.03 -11.08
C GLY A 235 -0.84 7.36 -11.64
N VAL A 236 -1.09 6.95 -12.87
CA VAL A 236 -2.37 7.14 -13.58
C VAL A 236 -2.87 5.79 -14.05
N VAL A 237 -4.12 5.51 -13.80
CA VAL A 237 -4.82 4.34 -14.32
C VAL A 237 -6.05 4.76 -15.11
N THR A 238 -6.13 4.26 -16.34
CA THR A 238 -7.27 4.40 -17.25
C THR A 238 -7.57 3.05 -17.88
N ALA A 239 -8.67 2.94 -18.58
CA ALA A 239 -9.02 1.70 -19.29
C ALA A 239 -7.98 1.29 -20.36
N SER A 240 -7.17 2.24 -20.84
CA SER A 240 -6.17 1.99 -21.90
C SER A 240 -4.74 1.87 -21.41
N LYS A 241 -4.43 2.38 -20.21
CA LYS A 241 -3.04 2.42 -19.71
C LYS A 241 -3.00 2.47 -18.18
N VAL A 242 -1.98 1.85 -17.62
CA VAL A 242 -1.55 2.05 -16.25
C VAL A 242 -0.08 2.48 -16.28
N VAL A 243 0.19 3.70 -15.86
CA VAL A 243 1.52 4.31 -15.92
C VAL A 243 1.87 4.86 -14.55
N VAL A 244 3.07 4.57 -14.11
CA VAL A 244 3.71 5.23 -12.97
C VAL A 244 4.80 6.13 -13.55
N GLU A 245 4.65 7.43 -13.36
CA GLU A 245 5.59 8.44 -13.87
C GLU A 245 6.90 8.39 -13.06
N GLU A 246 7.99 8.80 -13.68
CA GLU A 246 9.25 8.98 -12.98
C GLU A 246 9.10 10.05 -11.88
N PRO A 247 9.81 9.88 -10.74
CA PRO A 247 9.72 10.84 -9.66
C PRO A 247 10.11 12.25 -10.09
N THR A 248 9.23 13.20 -9.83
CA THR A 248 9.40 14.64 -10.15
C THR A 248 9.53 15.47 -8.88
N GLU A 249 10.17 16.63 -8.96
CA GLU A 249 10.25 17.58 -7.86
C GLU A 249 9.12 18.61 -7.90
N ILE A 250 8.59 18.91 -6.72
CA ILE A 250 7.60 19.98 -6.52
C ILE A 250 8.31 21.32 -6.71
N LYS A 251 7.74 22.18 -7.55
CA LYS A 251 8.16 23.59 -7.60
C LYS A 251 7.69 24.26 -6.32
N HIS A 252 8.61 24.81 -5.57
CA HIS A 252 8.31 25.43 -4.27
C HIS A 252 9.03 26.78 -4.13
N ASP A 253 8.44 27.65 -3.33
CA ASP A 253 9.00 28.95 -3.01
C ASP A 253 8.93 29.19 -1.50
N TRP A 254 10.06 29.19 -0.85
CA TRP A 254 10.21 29.47 0.58
C TRP A 254 10.49 30.94 0.87
N SER A 255 10.61 31.83 -0.13
CA SER A 255 10.81 33.27 0.08
C SER A 255 9.66 33.89 0.88
N LEU A 256 8.45 33.36 0.75
CA LEU A 256 7.28 33.78 1.52
C LEU A 256 7.44 33.59 3.04
N ALA A 257 8.33 32.71 3.49
CA ALA A 257 8.59 32.50 4.91
C ALA A 257 9.15 33.72 5.62
N HIS A 258 9.86 34.57 4.90
CA HIS A 258 10.41 35.82 5.45
C HIS A 258 9.33 36.90 5.74
N MET A 259 8.19 36.83 5.08
CA MET A 259 7.08 37.76 5.30
C MET A 259 6.39 37.58 6.65
N VAL A 260 6.54 36.42 7.28
CA VAL A 260 5.92 36.12 8.59
C VAL A 260 6.66 36.80 9.74
N HIS A 261 7.93 37.15 9.56
CA HIS A 261 8.77 37.77 10.58
C HIS A 261 8.81 39.30 10.50
N MET A 262 8.09 39.90 9.59
CA MET A 262 8.04 41.36 9.42
C MET A 262 6.83 42.02 10.10
N LYS A 263 6.33 41.42 11.19
CA LYS A 263 5.28 42.02 12.03
C LYS A 263 5.79 42.26 13.42
#